data_adff0b64d7679f6eabb5130f5813587c
#
_entry.id   adff0b64d7679f6eabb5130f5813587c
#
_cell.length_a   1.000
_cell.length_b   1.000
_cell.length_c   1.000
_cell.angle_alpha   90.00
_cell.angle_beta   90.00
_cell.angle_gamma   90.00
#
_symmetry.space_group_name_H-M   'P 1'
#
loop_
_entity.id
_entity.type
_entity.pdbx_description
1 polymer ?
#
loop_
_entity_poly.entity_id
_entity_poly.type
_entity_poly.pdbx_seq_one_letter_code
_entity_poly.pdbx_strand_id
1 'polypeptide(L)'
;PKMKTKYSKDMVNSITGHYNDFLNAGQFLYDEKDFGGAAKAWGIYADMPGNPMFGKSAPKAPADTVAGQILFFKGIADWQNENLPEANKAFERAINLGYKDKQLYDYAMSVAANLKDDARVVEIAKKANELFGKDDVKYMSIIINDLIIKEKYPEAQSLLEQAIQADPSNAQLLNVMGVLYEAQKQPEQAVVYYQRAVEANPEAAKNQYDMGRMTYIQAATISEGASNLDQAAYNKVHNEQVVPLLQKALPYLEKAYQLDETNSDYKQLLRRLYYDLNMGAELEKLERGY
;
A
#
# COMPACT_ATOMS: atom_id res chain seq x y z
N PRO A 1 37.42 32.27 -10.46
CA PRO A 1 37.57 33.17 -11.60
C PRO A 1 36.28 33.14 -12.40
N LYS A 2 35.55 34.29 -12.46
CA LYS A 2 34.35 34.42 -13.28
C LYS A 2 34.80 34.39 -14.74
N MET A 3 34.60 33.28 -15.43
CA MET A 3 34.72 33.25 -16.89
C MET A 3 33.59 34.09 -17.46
N LYS A 4 33.85 35.40 -17.66
CA LYS A 4 33.05 36.26 -18.52
C LYS A 4 33.39 35.94 -19.96
N THR A 5 32.73 34.95 -20.55
CA THR A 5 32.86 34.71 -21.98
C THR A 5 32.02 35.73 -22.74
N LYS A 6 32.54 36.29 -23.82
CA LYS A 6 31.88 37.25 -24.73
C LYS A 6 30.51 36.75 -25.21
N TYR A 7 30.28 35.43 -25.20
CA TYR A 7 29.09 34.76 -25.70
C TYR A 7 28.11 34.30 -24.62
N SER A 8 28.42 34.55 -23.32
CA SER A 8 27.56 34.00 -22.21
C SER A 8 26.13 34.53 -22.28
N LYS A 9 25.90 35.77 -22.68
CA LYS A 9 24.57 36.38 -22.78
C LYS A 9 23.78 35.79 -23.96
N ASP A 10 24.42 35.61 -25.10
CA ASP A 10 23.78 35.06 -26.30
C ASP A 10 23.45 33.60 -26.11
N MET A 11 24.34 32.84 -25.46
CA MET A 11 24.06 31.44 -25.06
C MET A 11 22.88 31.33 -24.10
N VAL A 12 22.83 32.18 -23.07
CA VAL A 12 21.71 32.22 -22.13
C VAL A 12 20.40 32.53 -22.84
N ASN A 13 20.39 33.56 -23.70
CA ASN A 13 19.18 33.91 -24.45
C ASN A 13 18.75 32.80 -25.42
N SER A 14 19.70 32.14 -26.08
CA SER A 14 19.39 31.01 -26.96
C SER A 14 18.74 29.87 -26.17
N ILE A 15 19.32 29.45 -25.04
CA ILE A 15 18.78 28.35 -24.22
C ILE A 15 17.40 28.73 -23.68
N THR A 16 17.22 29.95 -23.17
CA THR A 16 15.91 30.39 -22.64
C THR A 16 14.85 30.54 -23.73
N GLY A 17 15.24 30.84 -24.97
CA GLY A 17 14.37 30.90 -26.13
C GLY A 17 13.77 29.50 -26.48
N HIS A 18 14.48 28.43 -26.14
CA HIS A 18 14.06 27.04 -26.34
C HIS A 18 13.44 26.40 -25.11
N TYR A 19 13.01 27.20 -24.13
CA TYR A 19 12.49 26.68 -22.85
C TYR A 19 11.36 25.64 -23.03
N ASN A 20 10.36 25.93 -23.86
CA ASN A 20 9.23 25.05 -24.10
C ASN A 20 9.62 23.81 -24.94
N ASP A 21 10.73 23.86 -25.67
CA ASP A 21 11.20 22.73 -26.45
C ASP A 21 11.63 21.57 -25.53
N PHE A 22 12.13 21.88 -24.33
CA PHE A 22 12.45 20.84 -23.31
C PHE A 22 11.22 20.08 -22.83
N LEU A 23 10.06 20.74 -22.76
CA LEU A 23 8.79 20.05 -22.43
C LEU A 23 8.42 19.03 -23.51
N ASN A 24 8.45 19.47 -24.78
CA ASN A 24 8.10 18.63 -25.92
C ASN A 24 9.15 17.52 -26.13
N ALA A 25 10.43 17.83 -25.96
CA ALA A 25 11.51 16.85 -26.03
C ALA A 25 11.37 15.77 -24.97
N GLY A 26 10.97 16.13 -23.75
CA GLY A 26 10.69 15.15 -22.71
C GLY A 26 9.60 14.14 -23.11
N GLN A 27 8.50 14.64 -23.68
CA GLN A 27 7.42 13.76 -24.16
C GLN A 27 7.90 12.87 -25.32
N PHE A 28 8.54 13.44 -26.32
CA PHE A 28 9.06 12.69 -27.47
C PHE A 28 10.02 11.58 -27.02
N LEU A 29 11.00 11.90 -26.18
CA LEU A 29 11.97 10.93 -25.67
C LEU A 29 11.33 9.83 -24.83
N TYR A 30 10.30 10.16 -24.05
CA TYR A 30 9.54 9.19 -23.28
C TYR A 30 8.80 8.19 -24.20
N ASP A 31 8.17 8.69 -25.25
CA ASP A 31 7.46 7.87 -26.25
C ASP A 31 8.42 6.95 -27.00
N GLU A 32 9.66 7.43 -27.29
CA GLU A 32 10.77 6.63 -27.86
C GLU A 32 11.45 5.71 -26.82
N LYS A 33 10.97 5.69 -25.56
CA LYS A 33 11.52 4.91 -24.45
C LYS A 33 12.95 5.31 -24.02
N ASP A 34 13.42 6.50 -24.43
CA ASP A 34 14.60 7.10 -23.83
C ASP A 34 14.22 7.82 -22.53
N PHE A 35 13.96 7.01 -21.49
CA PHE A 35 13.52 7.51 -20.19
C PHE A 35 14.56 8.42 -19.53
N GLY A 36 15.85 8.11 -19.70
CA GLY A 36 16.93 8.95 -19.18
C GLY A 36 17.00 10.32 -19.85
N GLY A 37 16.80 10.38 -21.17
CA GLY A 37 16.68 11.60 -21.95
C GLY A 37 15.44 12.40 -21.55
N ALA A 38 14.29 11.74 -21.42
CA ALA A 38 13.02 12.34 -21.00
C ALA A 38 13.14 13.02 -19.62
N ALA A 39 13.68 12.29 -18.64
CA ALA A 39 13.88 12.82 -17.29
C ALA A 39 14.80 14.04 -17.26
N LYS A 40 15.86 14.05 -18.07
CA LYS A 40 16.75 15.20 -18.20
C LYS A 40 16.04 16.41 -18.82
N ALA A 41 15.29 16.22 -19.91
CA ALA A 41 14.57 17.30 -20.58
C ALA A 41 13.54 17.94 -19.66
N TRP A 42 12.69 17.14 -19.00
CA TRP A 42 11.72 17.64 -18.03
C TRP A 42 12.38 18.24 -16.78
N GLY A 43 13.54 17.71 -16.36
CA GLY A 43 14.33 18.30 -15.29
C GLY A 43 14.84 19.71 -15.64
N ILE A 44 15.38 19.90 -16.85
CA ILE A 44 15.80 21.22 -17.34
C ILE A 44 14.61 22.18 -17.37
N TYR A 45 13.45 21.74 -17.88
CA TYR A 45 12.24 22.55 -17.89
C TYR A 45 11.83 22.98 -16.47
N ALA A 46 11.80 22.06 -15.52
CA ALA A 46 11.40 22.35 -14.15
C ALA A 46 12.38 23.24 -13.37
N ASP A 47 13.68 23.18 -13.68
CA ASP A 47 14.74 23.84 -12.92
C ASP A 47 15.19 25.15 -13.51
N MET A 48 14.95 25.40 -14.81
CA MET A 48 15.42 26.59 -15.50
C MET A 48 14.90 27.91 -14.90
N PRO A 49 13.61 28.03 -14.50
CA PRO A 49 13.07 29.27 -13.93
C PRO A 49 13.75 29.72 -12.64
N GLY A 50 14.18 28.78 -11.80
CA GLY A 50 14.84 29.05 -10.52
C GLY A 50 16.39 29.08 -10.60
N ASN A 51 16.98 28.84 -11.76
CA ASN A 51 18.40 28.66 -11.87
C ASN A 51 19.12 30.02 -11.95
N PRO A 52 20.03 30.34 -10.99
CA PRO A 52 20.75 31.63 -10.95
C PRO A 52 21.59 31.95 -12.19
N MET A 53 21.96 30.92 -12.97
CA MET A 53 22.73 31.08 -14.20
C MET A 53 21.99 31.95 -15.21
N PHE A 54 20.67 31.87 -15.26
CA PHE A 54 19.85 32.66 -16.22
C PHE A 54 19.51 34.06 -15.74
N GLY A 55 19.62 34.32 -14.41
CA GLY A 55 19.40 35.67 -13.84
C GLY A 55 18.07 36.26 -14.31
N LYS A 56 18.15 37.50 -14.89
CA LYS A 56 16.96 38.21 -15.42
C LYS A 56 16.41 37.60 -16.72
N SER A 57 17.17 36.74 -17.39
CA SER A 57 16.76 36.03 -18.61
C SER A 57 16.08 34.71 -18.31
N ALA A 58 15.94 34.30 -17.03
CA ALA A 58 15.23 33.10 -16.66
C ALA A 58 13.79 33.14 -17.19
N PRO A 59 13.26 32.03 -17.73
CA PRO A 59 11.87 31.98 -18.14
C PRO A 59 10.96 32.14 -16.93
N LYS A 60 9.73 32.57 -17.16
CA LYS A 60 8.72 32.61 -16.09
C LYS A 60 8.40 31.17 -15.63
N ALA A 61 8.41 30.97 -14.33
CA ALA A 61 8.00 29.69 -13.78
C ALA A 61 6.55 29.34 -14.21
N PRO A 62 6.27 28.09 -14.60
CA PRO A 62 4.90 27.65 -14.83
C PRO A 62 4.10 27.69 -13.51
N ALA A 63 2.78 27.61 -13.60
CA ALA A 63 1.94 27.44 -12.42
C ALA A 63 2.34 26.16 -11.67
N ASP A 64 2.21 26.15 -10.34
CA ASP A 64 2.62 25.02 -9.48
C ASP A 64 1.99 23.69 -9.92
N THR A 65 0.73 23.72 -10.39
CA THR A 65 0.05 22.54 -10.93
C THR A 65 0.75 21.99 -12.17
N VAL A 66 1.20 22.84 -13.07
CA VAL A 66 1.92 22.43 -14.29
C VAL A 66 3.33 21.96 -13.93
N ALA A 67 4.04 22.69 -13.07
CA ALA A 67 5.36 22.27 -12.60
C ALA A 67 5.29 20.92 -11.86
N GLY A 68 4.26 20.73 -11.01
CA GLY A 68 4.01 19.46 -10.31
C GLY A 68 3.74 18.31 -11.27
N GLN A 69 2.94 18.53 -12.31
CA GLN A 69 2.68 17.52 -13.33
C GLN A 69 3.96 17.13 -14.11
N ILE A 70 4.78 18.09 -14.49
CA ILE A 70 6.03 17.80 -15.19
C ILE A 70 7.02 17.05 -14.29
N LEU A 71 7.11 17.43 -13.02
CA LEU A 71 7.91 16.69 -12.05
C LEU A 71 7.38 15.28 -11.79
N PHE A 72 6.08 15.08 -11.86
CA PHE A 72 5.49 13.75 -11.80
C PHE A 72 5.93 12.89 -12.99
N PHE A 73 5.84 13.41 -14.23
CA PHE A 73 6.32 12.69 -15.41
C PHE A 73 7.82 12.44 -15.37
N LYS A 74 8.62 13.44 -14.92
CA LYS A 74 10.05 13.25 -14.68
C LYS A 74 10.31 12.10 -13.71
N GLY A 75 9.56 12.04 -12.60
CA GLY A 75 9.69 10.97 -11.62
C GLY A 75 9.38 9.59 -12.19
N ILE A 76 8.35 9.48 -13.03
CA ILE A 76 8.03 8.24 -13.75
C ILE A 76 9.18 7.85 -14.70
N ALA A 77 9.73 8.80 -15.45
CA ALA A 77 10.83 8.55 -16.37
C ALA A 77 12.11 8.12 -15.62
N ASP A 78 12.45 8.79 -14.50
CA ASP A 78 13.55 8.35 -13.65
C ASP A 78 13.34 6.95 -13.09
N TRP A 79 12.11 6.62 -12.67
CA TRP A 79 11.79 5.27 -12.18
C TRP A 79 11.93 4.21 -13.27
N GLN A 80 11.42 4.47 -14.47
CA GLN A 80 11.58 3.58 -15.64
C GLN A 80 13.05 3.41 -16.04
N ASN A 81 13.87 4.42 -15.77
CA ASN A 81 15.33 4.40 -15.97
C ASN A 81 16.10 3.81 -14.76
N GLU A 82 15.39 3.17 -13.82
CA GLU A 82 15.96 2.56 -12.61
C GLU A 82 16.69 3.55 -11.67
N ASN A 83 16.46 4.86 -11.86
CA ASN A 83 17.06 5.90 -11.03
C ASN A 83 16.15 6.31 -9.86
N LEU A 84 15.95 5.39 -8.90
CA LEU A 84 15.05 5.59 -7.77
C LEU A 84 15.33 6.86 -6.94
N PRO A 85 16.60 7.26 -6.68
CA PRO A 85 16.85 8.48 -5.91
C PRO A 85 16.33 9.75 -6.61
N GLU A 86 16.50 9.88 -7.92
CA GLU A 86 16.01 11.04 -8.68
C GLU A 86 14.48 10.99 -8.85
N ALA A 87 13.90 9.79 -9.04
CA ALA A 87 12.45 9.60 -9.03
C ALA A 87 11.83 10.08 -7.71
N ASN A 88 12.41 9.68 -6.57
CA ASN A 88 11.96 10.12 -5.25
C ASN A 88 11.99 11.65 -5.09
N LYS A 89 13.10 12.30 -5.50
CA LYS A 89 13.22 13.77 -5.46
C LYS A 89 12.17 14.46 -6.33
N ALA A 90 11.92 13.93 -7.52
CA ALA A 90 10.95 14.50 -8.45
C ALA A 90 9.52 14.38 -7.89
N PHE A 91 9.14 13.22 -7.38
CA PHE A 91 7.83 13.02 -6.75
C PHE A 91 7.65 13.88 -5.50
N GLU A 92 8.67 13.98 -4.66
CA GLU A 92 8.64 14.86 -3.48
C GLU A 92 8.38 16.31 -3.86
N ARG A 93 9.07 16.82 -4.88
CA ARG A 93 8.87 18.19 -5.37
C ARG A 93 7.45 18.37 -5.91
N ALA A 94 6.90 17.40 -6.67
CA ALA A 94 5.54 17.46 -7.17
C ALA A 94 4.51 17.51 -6.04
N ILE A 95 4.69 16.69 -5.00
CA ILE A 95 3.85 16.69 -3.79
C ILE A 95 3.93 18.05 -3.06
N ASN A 96 5.12 18.61 -2.92
CA ASN A 96 5.33 19.89 -2.23
C ASN A 96 4.77 21.09 -3.00
N LEU A 97 4.64 21.00 -4.33
CA LEU A 97 3.91 21.96 -5.16
C LEU A 97 2.39 21.78 -5.09
N GLY A 98 1.91 20.80 -4.35
CA GLY A 98 0.48 20.52 -4.19
C GLY A 98 -0.18 19.89 -5.41
N TYR A 99 0.56 19.18 -6.25
CA TYR A 99 -0.01 18.41 -7.36
C TYR A 99 -0.84 17.25 -6.82
N LYS A 100 -2.15 17.25 -7.11
CA LYS A 100 -3.15 16.35 -6.51
C LYS A 100 -3.54 15.25 -7.50
N ASP A 101 -2.63 14.34 -7.77
CA ASP A 101 -2.87 13.15 -8.56
C ASP A 101 -2.64 11.92 -7.70
N LYS A 102 -3.64 11.05 -7.58
CA LYS A 102 -3.55 9.84 -6.75
C LYS A 102 -2.37 8.95 -7.15
N GLN A 103 -2.09 8.82 -8.45
CA GLN A 103 -0.98 8.02 -8.95
C GLN A 103 0.38 8.57 -8.51
N LEU A 104 0.53 9.90 -8.37
CA LEU A 104 1.75 10.50 -7.83
C LEU A 104 2.06 9.93 -6.45
N TYR A 105 1.06 9.91 -5.55
CA TYR A 105 1.27 9.42 -4.18
C TYR A 105 1.55 7.92 -4.17
N ASP A 106 0.88 7.14 -5.02
CA ASP A 106 1.08 5.70 -5.14
C ASP A 106 2.50 5.37 -5.62
N TYR A 107 2.98 6.04 -6.66
CA TYR A 107 4.33 5.85 -7.16
C TYR A 107 5.39 6.36 -6.17
N ALA A 108 5.16 7.50 -5.54
CA ALA A 108 6.07 8.03 -4.53
C ALA A 108 6.24 7.07 -3.35
N MET A 109 5.15 6.47 -2.85
CA MET A 109 5.21 5.43 -1.82
C MET A 109 5.95 4.18 -2.29
N SER A 110 5.70 3.73 -3.53
CA SER A 110 6.39 2.56 -4.10
C SER A 110 7.89 2.80 -4.22
N VAL A 111 8.30 3.98 -4.67
CA VAL A 111 9.73 4.35 -4.76
C VAL A 111 10.36 4.44 -3.38
N ALA A 112 9.68 5.08 -2.41
CA ALA A 112 10.17 5.15 -1.03
C ALA A 112 10.34 3.75 -0.40
N ALA A 113 9.38 2.85 -0.63
CA ALA A 113 9.46 1.46 -0.16
C ALA A 113 10.66 0.70 -0.79
N ASN A 114 10.88 0.86 -2.10
CA ASN A 114 12.04 0.29 -2.78
C ASN A 114 13.38 0.84 -2.24
N LEU A 115 13.39 2.09 -1.79
CA LEU A 115 14.53 2.71 -1.11
C LEU A 115 14.64 2.31 0.38
N LYS A 116 13.69 1.50 0.89
CA LYS A 116 13.59 1.07 2.30
C LYS A 116 13.42 2.26 3.27
N ASP A 117 12.74 3.31 2.82
CA ASP A 117 12.41 4.48 3.63
C ASP A 117 10.96 4.40 4.10
N ASP A 118 10.71 3.53 5.09
CA ASP A 118 9.38 3.29 5.65
C ASP A 118 8.79 4.56 6.29
N ALA A 119 9.63 5.43 6.86
CA ALA A 119 9.18 6.69 7.44
C ALA A 119 8.60 7.61 6.35
N ARG A 120 9.22 7.64 5.19
CA ARG A 120 8.74 8.39 4.04
C ARG A 120 7.45 7.83 3.46
N VAL A 121 7.33 6.48 3.39
CA VAL A 121 6.07 5.82 2.98
C VAL A 121 4.91 6.31 3.84
N VAL A 122 5.09 6.31 5.17
CA VAL A 122 4.04 6.76 6.11
C VAL A 122 3.74 8.26 5.98
N GLU A 123 4.76 9.10 5.78
CA GLU A 123 4.56 10.54 5.56
C GLU A 123 3.72 10.81 4.31
N ILE A 124 4.04 10.13 3.21
CA ILE A 124 3.28 10.25 1.96
C ILE A 124 1.87 9.69 2.14
N ALA A 125 1.71 8.56 2.82
CA ALA A 125 0.40 7.97 3.10
C ALA A 125 -0.50 8.91 3.92
N LYS A 126 0.04 9.66 4.88
CA LYS A 126 -0.73 10.67 5.64
C LYS A 126 -1.26 11.78 4.72
N LYS A 127 -0.41 12.34 3.86
CA LYS A 127 -0.82 13.36 2.88
C LYS A 127 -1.85 12.81 1.88
N ALA A 128 -1.66 11.58 1.41
CA ALA A 128 -2.59 10.91 0.52
C ALA A 128 -3.95 10.64 1.20
N ASN A 129 -3.94 10.24 2.47
CA ASN A 129 -5.16 10.00 3.24
C ASN A 129 -5.98 11.28 3.45
N GLU A 130 -5.34 12.44 3.65
CA GLU A 130 -6.04 13.73 3.73
C GLU A 130 -6.75 14.09 2.42
N LEU A 131 -6.18 13.70 1.28
CA LEU A 131 -6.71 14.05 -0.04
C LEU A 131 -7.71 13.01 -0.58
N PHE A 132 -7.46 11.73 -0.35
CA PHE A 132 -8.11 10.60 -1.02
C PHE A 132 -8.66 9.55 -0.04
N GLY A 133 -8.49 9.72 1.26
CA GLY A 133 -8.82 8.71 2.27
C GLY A 133 -10.31 8.37 2.36
N LYS A 134 -11.19 9.24 1.84
CA LYS A 134 -12.62 8.95 1.74
C LYS A 134 -12.93 7.88 0.68
N ASP A 135 -12.11 7.81 -0.36
CA ASP A 135 -12.33 6.96 -1.52
C ASP A 135 -11.42 5.72 -1.50
N ASP A 136 -10.38 5.73 -0.66
CA ASP A 136 -9.39 4.64 -0.62
C ASP A 136 -8.79 4.46 0.78
N VAL A 137 -9.17 3.37 1.42
CA VAL A 137 -8.75 2.99 2.78
C VAL A 137 -7.27 2.52 2.84
N LYS A 138 -6.62 2.29 1.70
CA LYS A 138 -5.24 1.77 1.69
C LYS A 138 -4.25 2.68 2.42
N TYR A 139 -4.43 4.00 2.31
CA TYR A 139 -3.56 4.97 2.98
C TYR A 139 -3.74 4.92 4.50
N MET A 140 -4.99 4.82 4.94
CA MET A 140 -5.33 4.61 6.34
C MET A 140 -4.69 3.32 6.87
N SER A 141 -4.77 2.23 6.11
CA SER A 141 -4.18 0.93 6.49
C SER A 141 -2.66 1.02 6.68
N ILE A 142 -1.94 1.76 5.84
CA ILE A 142 -0.50 2.00 6.00
C ILE A 142 -0.20 2.76 7.31
N ILE A 143 -0.97 3.79 7.59
CA ILE A 143 -0.82 4.60 8.82
C ILE A 143 -1.10 3.74 10.06
N ILE A 144 -2.17 2.94 10.03
CA ILE A 144 -2.55 2.06 11.13
C ILE A 144 -1.49 0.98 11.36
N ASN A 145 -0.95 0.37 10.30
CA ASN A 145 0.13 -0.61 10.42
C ASN A 145 1.39 0.00 11.06
N ASP A 146 1.77 1.21 10.69
CA ASP A 146 2.89 1.91 11.33
C ASP A 146 2.62 2.17 12.83
N LEU A 147 1.41 2.58 13.18
CA LEU A 147 1.02 2.77 14.57
C LEU A 147 1.02 1.46 15.37
N ILE A 148 0.60 0.35 14.75
CA ILE A 148 0.65 -0.99 15.35
C ILE A 148 2.10 -1.42 15.60
N ILE A 149 3.00 -1.26 14.62
CA ILE A 149 4.43 -1.59 14.76
C ILE A 149 5.07 -0.77 15.89
N LYS A 150 4.63 0.47 16.08
CA LYS A 150 5.09 1.36 17.16
C LYS A 150 4.33 1.17 18.47
N GLU A 151 3.44 0.18 18.56
CA GLU A 151 2.59 -0.13 19.73
C GLU A 151 1.70 1.06 20.16
N LYS A 152 1.40 1.99 19.25
CA LYS A 152 0.54 3.16 19.47
C LYS A 152 -0.94 2.82 19.24
N TYR A 153 -1.40 1.76 19.91
CA TYR A 153 -2.74 1.21 19.75
C TYR A 153 -3.88 2.22 19.99
N PRO A 154 -3.83 3.09 21.03
CA PRO A 154 -4.90 4.07 21.25
C PRO A 154 -5.04 5.08 20.11
N GLU A 155 -3.91 5.52 19.51
CA GLU A 155 -3.93 6.43 18.35
C GLU A 155 -4.56 5.73 17.13
N ALA A 156 -4.15 4.49 16.86
CA ALA A 156 -4.70 3.67 15.78
C ALA A 156 -6.21 3.45 15.93
N GLN A 157 -6.65 3.11 17.15
CA GLN A 157 -8.05 2.87 17.45
C GLN A 157 -8.90 4.12 17.24
N SER A 158 -8.45 5.27 17.76
CA SER A 158 -9.18 6.54 17.60
C SER A 158 -9.36 6.94 16.14
N LEU A 159 -8.33 6.75 15.29
CA LEU A 159 -8.43 7.02 13.85
C LEU A 159 -9.43 6.10 13.15
N LEU A 160 -9.40 4.80 13.47
CA LEU A 160 -10.32 3.83 12.89
C LEU A 160 -11.76 4.04 13.35
N GLU A 161 -11.99 4.35 14.63
CA GLU A 161 -13.33 4.62 15.14
C GLU A 161 -13.97 5.83 14.44
N GLN A 162 -13.21 6.91 14.21
CA GLN A 162 -13.69 8.07 13.47
C GLN A 162 -14.03 7.69 12.02
N ALA A 163 -13.18 6.91 11.36
CA ALA A 163 -13.44 6.47 9.98
C ALA A 163 -14.66 5.53 9.89
N ILE A 164 -14.80 4.58 10.81
CA ILE A 164 -15.96 3.66 10.90
C ILE A 164 -17.24 4.43 11.25
N GLN A 165 -17.17 5.47 12.08
CA GLN A 165 -18.32 6.31 12.37
C GLN A 165 -18.82 7.04 11.12
N ALA A 166 -17.91 7.45 10.23
CA ALA A 166 -18.25 8.11 8.97
C ALA A 166 -18.80 7.12 7.92
N ASP A 167 -18.29 5.88 7.90
CA ASP A 167 -18.77 4.80 7.03
C ASP A 167 -18.83 3.46 7.78
N PRO A 168 -19.94 3.19 8.50
CA PRO A 168 -20.07 1.99 9.36
C PRO A 168 -20.09 0.65 8.61
N SER A 169 -20.37 0.69 7.31
CA SER A 169 -20.46 -0.49 6.44
C SER A 169 -19.20 -0.72 5.61
N ASN A 170 -18.15 0.06 5.81
CA ASN A 170 -16.90 -0.11 5.09
C ASN A 170 -16.14 -1.36 5.53
N ALA A 171 -16.26 -2.41 4.73
CA ALA A 171 -15.68 -3.71 5.03
C ALA A 171 -14.16 -3.66 5.25
N GLN A 172 -13.45 -2.77 4.55
CA GLN A 172 -12.00 -2.63 4.69
C GLN A 172 -11.63 -1.99 6.05
N LEU A 173 -12.34 -0.93 6.48
CA LEU A 173 -12.12 -0.32 7.80
C LEU A 173 -12.44 -1.30 8.93
N LEU A 174 -13.52 -2.06 8.79
CA LEU A 174 -13.88 -3.11 9.75
C LEU A 174 -12.80 -4.20 9.81
N ASN A 175 -12.27 -4.63 8.67
CA ASN A 175 -11.16 -5.58 8.62
C ASN A 175 -9.90 -5.03 9.31
N VAL A 176 -9.50 -3.79 9.03
CA VAL A 176 -8.34 -3.15 9.66
C VAL A 176 -8.53 -3.00 11.18
N MET A 177 -9.75 -2.77 11.67
CA MET A 177 -10.03 -2.77 13.11
C MET A 177 -9.84 -4.17 13.72
N GLY A 178 -10.23 -5.23 12.99
CA GLY A 178 -9.93 -6.61 13.39
C GLY A 178 -8.42 -6.86 13.53
N VAL A 179 -7.62 -6.41 12.57
CA VAL A 179 -6.14 -6.49 12.63
C VAL A 179 -5.58 -5.74 13.83
N LEU A 180 -6.11 -4.56 14.16
CA LEU A 180 -5.71 -3.81 15.35
C LEU A 180 -5.97 -4.57 16.65
N TYR A 181 -7.15 -5.17 16.80
CA TYR A 181 -7.47 -5.99 17.98
C TYR A 181 -6.63 -7.26 18.05
N GLU A 182 -6.31 -7.87 16.91
CA GLU A 182 -5.37 -9.00 16.86
C GLU A 182 -3.98 -8.59 17.37
N ALA A 183 -3.45 -7.45 16.93
CA ALA A 183 -2.17 -6.91 17.41
C ALA A 183 -2.18 -6.60 18.92
N GLN A 184 -3.33 -6.21 19.47
CA GLN A 184 -3.54 -6.02 20.91
C GLN A 184 -3.73 -7.32 21.67
N LYS A 185 -3.65 -8.48 21.01
CA LYS A 185 -3.92 -9.82 21.60
C LYS A 185 -5.34 -9.94 22.18
N GLN A 186 -6.31 -9.36 21.50
CA GLN A 186 -7.73 -9.38 21.84
C GLN A 186 -8.53 -10.15 20.77
N PRO A 187 -8.37 -11.49 20.67
CA PRO A 187 -8.91 -12.29 19.57
C PRO A 187 -10.44 -12.30 19.51
N GLU A 188 -11.13 -12.14 20.64
CA GLU A 188 -12.59 -12.10 20.68
C GLU A 188 -13.12 -10.85 19.96
N GLN A 189 -12.51 -9.69 20.22
CA GLN A 189 -12.84 -8.43 19.53
C GLN A 189 -12.45 -8.49 18.05
N ALA A 190 -11.29 -9.07 17.73
CA ALA A 190 -10.87 -9.25 16.34
C ALA A 190 -11.92 -10.04 15.53
N VAL A 191 -12.41 -11.17 16.07
CA VAL A 191 -13.44 -11.98 15.44
C VAL A 191 -14.73 -11.18 15.19
N VAL A 192 -15.17 -10.35 16.14
CA VAL A 192 -16.38 -9.51 15.98
C VAL A 192 -16.22 -8.57 14.77
N TYR A 193 -15.06 -7.93 14.63
CA TYR A 193 -14.83 -7.01 13.53
C TYR A 193 -14.59 -7.71 12.20
N TYR A 194 -13.92 -8.86 12.17
CA TYR A 194 -13.80 -9.68 10.96
C TYR A 194 -15.16 -10.20 10.50
N GLN A 195 -16.03 -10.62 11.42
CA GLN A 195 -17.38 -11.02 11.09
C GLN A 195 -18.17 -9.88 10.44
N ARG A 196 -18.14 -8.67 11.02
CA ARG A 196 -18.75 -7.48 10.44
C ARG A 196 -18.19 -7.14 9.05
N ALA A 197 -16.88 -7.34 8.84
CA ALA A 197 -16.25 -7.12 7.54
C ALA A 197 -16.75 -8.11 6.48
N VAL A 198 -16.93 -9.38 6.85
CA VAL A 198 -17.54 -10.43 5.98
C VAL A 198 -19.00 -10.08 5.66
N GLU A 199 -19.78 -9.65 6.65
CA GLU A 199 -21.18 -9.27 6.45
C GLU A 199 -21.32 -8.05 5.52
N ALA A 200 -20.40 -7.07 5.65
CA ALA A 200 -20.38 -5.87 4.80
C ALA A 200 -19.93 -6.16 3.37
N ASN A 201 -18.99 -7.09 3.17
CA ASN A 201 -18.55 -7.54 1.84
C ASN A 201 -18.17 -9.03 1.86
N PRO A 202 -19.11 -9.94 1.59
CA PRO A 202 -18.88 -11.37 1.58
C PRO A 202 -18.02 -11.86 0.39
N GLU A 203 -17.87 -11.05 -0.66
CA GLU A 203 -17.08 -11.39 -1.85
C GLU A 203 -15.62 -10.87 -1.75
N ALA A 204 -15.22 -10.30 -0.62
CA ALA A 204 -13.83 -9.95 -0.39
C ALA A 204 -13.06 -11.15 0.17
N ALA A 205 -12.21 -11.78 -0.65
CA ALA A 205 -11.40 -12.94 -0.27
C ALA A 205 -10.62 -12.73 1.03
N LYS A 206 -10.03 -11.55 1.21
CA LYS A 206 -9.28 -11.21 2.42
C LYS A 206 -10.15 -11.22 3.68
N ASN A 207 -11.38 -10.70 3.63
CA ASN A 207 -12.28 -10.70 4.78
C ASN A 207 -12.65 -12.13 5.20
N GLN A 208 -12.95 -12.99 4.22
CA GLN A 208 -13.21 -14.41 4.43
C GLN A 208 -11.98 -15.10 5.06
N TYR A 209 -10.81 -14.87 4.49
CA TYR A 209 -9.57 -15.44 5.01
C TYR A 209 -9.28 -15.01 6.45
N ASP A 210 -9.34 -13.73 6.77
CA ASP A 210 -9.02 -13.22 8.10
C ASP A 210 -9.99 -13.75 9.15
N MET A 211 -11.29 -13.86 8.82
CA MET A 211 -12.30 -14.48 9.69
C MET A 211 -12.02 -15.95 9.93
N GLY A 212 -11.75 -16.71 8.85
CA GLY A 212 -11.44 -18.15 8.95
C GLY A 212 -10.12 -18.38 9.69
N ARG A 213 -9.08 -17.61 9.39
CA ARG A 213 -7.77 -17.68 10.03
C ARG A 213 -7.87 -17.41 11.54
N MET A 214 -8.58 -16.35 11.93
CA MET A 214 -8.71 -16.02 13.36
C MET A 214 -9.49 -17.08 14.12
N THR A 215 -10.55 -17.63 13.51
CA THR A 215 -11.31 -18.77 14.10
C THR A 215 -10.44 -20.03 14.22
N TYR A 216 -9.61 -20.31 13.22
CA TYR A 216 -8.62 -21.41 13.27
C TYR A 216 -7.59 -21.19 14.39
N ILE A 217 -7.05 -19.97 14.54
CA ILE A 217 -6.10 -19.63 15.61
C ILE A 217 -6.73 -19.85 17.00
N GLN A 218 -7.99 -19.49 17.19
CA GLN A 218 -8.70 -19.77 18.45
C GLN A 218 -8.73 -21.27 18.76
N ALA A 219 -9.05 -22.10 17.75
CA ALA A 219 -9.03 -23.56 17.90
C ALA A 219 -7.63 -24.09 18.27
N ALA A 220 -6.59 -23.60 17.57
CA ALA A 220 -5.21 -23.99 17.83
C ALA A 220 -4.75 -23.58 19.25
N THR A 221 -5.10 -22.39 19.70
CA THR A 221 -4.78 -21.89 21.06
C THR A 221 -5.41 -22.77 22.15
N ILE A 222 -6.68 -23.17 21.97
CA ILE A 222 -7.36 -24.10 22.90
C ILE A 222 -6.68 -25.46 22.90
N SER A 223 -6.34 -26.00 21.71
CA SER A 223 -5.66 -27.28 21.57
C SER A 223 -4.27 -27.26 22.25
N GLU A 224 -3.51 -26.19 22.06
CA GLU A 224 -2.22 -26.01 22.70
C GLU A 224 -2.33 -25.92 24.23
N GLY A 225 -3.29 -25.14 24.73
CA GLY A 225 -3.58 -25.04 26.16
C GLY A 225 -3.98 -26.39 26.80
N ALA A 226 -4.54 -27.30 26.01
CA ALA A 226 -4.94 -28.66 26.46
C ALA A 226 -3.81 -29.70 26.36
N SER A 227 -2.66 -29.36 25.78
CA SER A 227 -1.57 -30.31 25.46
C SER A 227 -0.98 -31.07 26.65
N ASN A 228 -1.10 -30.52 27.86
CA ASN A 228 -0.61 -31.14 29.10
C ASN A 228 -1.66 -31.95 29.84
N LEU A 229 -2.90 -32.08 29.32
CA LEU A 229 -3.96 -32.88 29.91
C LEU A 229 -3.74 -34.37 29.62
N ASP A 230 -4.34 -35.22 30.45
CA ASP A 230 -4.42 -36.65 30.09
C ASP A 230 -5.26 -36.88 28.82
N GLN A 231 -5.11 -38.05 28.21
CA GLN A 231 -5.72 -38.36 26.91
C GLN A 231 -7.25 -38.21 26.92
N ALA A 232 -7.92 -38.55 27.99
CA ALA A 232 -9.39 -38.50 28.09
C ALA A 232 -9.85 -37.02 28.17
N ALA A 233 -9.19 -36.22 29.00
CA ALA A 233 -9.45 -34.79 29.13
C ALA A 233 -9.10 -34.03 27.85
N TYR A 234 -7.96 -34.36 27.23
CA TYR A 234 -7.59 -33.81 25.93
C TYR A 234 -8.65 -34.07 24.85
N ASN A 235 -9.08 -35.36 24.72
CA ASN A 235 -10.08 -35.72 23.73
C ASN A 235 -11.42 -35.01 23.98
N LYS A 236 -11.80 -34.78 25.24
CA LYS A 236 -13.00 -34.02 25.58
C LYS A 236 -12.88 -32.57 25.09
N VAL A 237 -11.80 -31.86 25.44
CA VAL A 237 -11.56 -30.49 24.99
C VAL A 237 -11.52 -30.42 23.48
N HIS A 238 -10.81 -31.36 22.84
CA HIS A 238 -10.66 -31.40 21.38
C HIS A 238 -12.03 -31.52 20.70
N ASN A 239 -12.85 -32.47 21.12
CA ASN A 239 -14.15 -32.73 20.50
C ASN A 239 -15.20 -31.65 20.80
N GLU A 240 -15.19 -31.09 22.01
CA GLU A 240 -16.21 -30.12 22.44
C GLU A 240 -15.86 -28.68 22.11
N GLN A 241 -14.58 -28.32 21.96
CA GLN A 241 -14.16 -26.95 21.77
C GLN A 241 -13.34 -26.73 20.47
N VAL A 242 -12.37 -27.61 20.18
CA VAL A 242 -11.47 -27.41 19.02
C VAL A 242 -12.20 -27.74 17.72
N VAL A 243 -12.76 -28.94 17.58
CA VAL A 243 -13.43 -29.37 16.35
C VAL A 243 -14.55 -28.44 15.91
N PRO A 244 -15.45 -27.95 16.79
CA PRO A 244 -16.48 -26.97 16.39
C PRO A 244 -15.92 -25.66 15.84
N LEU A 245 -14.80 -25.17 16.37
CA LEU A 245 -14.15 -23.97 15.83
C LEU A 245 -13.51 -24.25 14.47
N LEU A 246 -12.84 -25.39 14.28
CA LEU A 246 -12.30 -25.78 12.98
C LEU A 246 -13.41 -25.88 11.92
N GLN A 247 -14.54 -26.52 12.29
CA GLN A 247 -15.72 -26.60 11.42
C GLN A 247 -16.32 -25.22 11.11
N LYS A 248 -16.31 -24.30 12.08
CA LYS A 248 -16.74 -22.90 11.86
C LYS A 248 -15.78 -22.14 10.93
N ALA A 249 -14.49 -22.40 10.99
CA ALA A 249 -13.50 -21.76 10.11
C ALA A 249 -13.61 -22.21 8.64
N LEU A 250 -14.08 -23.44 8.41
CA LEU A 250 -14.07 -24.10 7.12
C LEU A 250 -14.75 -23.31 6.00
N PRO A 251 -16.03 -22.90 6.10
CA PRO A 251 -16.70 -22.20 5.01
C PRO A 251 -16.04 -20.86 4.64
N TYR A 252 -15.42 -20.20 5.61
CA TYR A 252 -14.71 -18.94 5.35
C TYR A 252 -13.43 -19.19 4.56
N LEU A 253 -12.63 -20.20 4.91
CA LEU A 253 -11.38 -20.50 4.20
C LEU A 253 -11.64 -21.10 2.82
N GLU A 254 -12.66 -21.94 2.65
CA GLU A 254 -13.10 -22.41 1.35
C GLU A 254 -13.53 -21.25 0.44
N LYS A 255 -14.36 -20.32 0.97
CA LYS A 255 -14.79 -19.14 0.21
C LYS A 255 -13.63 -18.23 -0.14
N ALA A 256 -12.68 -18.01 0.77
CA ALA A 256 -11.47 -17.21 0.50
C ALA A 256 -10.67 -17.80 -0.66
N TYR A 257 -10.42 -19.11 -0.63
CA TYR A 257 -9.70 -19.79 -1.71
C TYR A 257 -10.49 -19.78 -3.03
N GLN A 258 -11.79 -19.99 -2.98
CA GLN A 258 -12.66 -19.91 -4.17
C GLN A 258 -12.62 -18.53 -4.83
N LEU A 259 -12.51 -17.47 -4.05
CA LEU A 259 -12.46 -16.09 -4.54
C LEU A 259 -11.07 -15.71 -5.10
N ASP A 260 -10.01 -16.36 -4.63
CA ASP A 260 -8.64 -16.14 -5.12
C ASP A 260 -7.81 -17.44 -4.98
N GLU A 261 -7.92 -18.31 -5.97
CA GLU A 261 -7.22 -19.60 -6.03
C GLU A 261 -5.69 -19.44 -6.23
N THR A 262 -5.23 -18.24 -6.61
CA THR A 262 -3.81 -17.97 -6.85
C THR A 262 -3.05 -17.64 -5.56
N ASN A 263 -3.78 -17.33 -4.49
CA ASN A 263 -3.19 -16.95 -3.21
C ASN A 263 -2.69 -18.19 -2.44
N SER A 264 -1.36 -18.27 -2.31
CA SER A 264 -0.70 -19.38 -1.64
C SER A 264 -1.07 -19.53 -0.15
N ASP A 265 -1.30 -18.41 0.55
CA ASP A 265 -1.61 -18.41 1.97
C ASP A 265 -2.99 -18.98 2.23
N TYR A 266 -3.97 -18.65 1.37
CA TYR A 266 -5.32 -19.19 1.44
C TYR A 266 -5.30 -20.71 1.22
N LYS A 267 -4.58 -21.17 0.20
CA LYS A 267 -4.39 -22.58 -0.09
C LYS A 267 -3.73 -23.34 1.07
N GLN A 268 -2.65 -22.78 1.63
CA GLN A 268 -1.90 -23.43 2.70
C GLN A 268 -2.73 -23.58 3.97
N LEU A 269 -3.47 -22.55 4.38
CA LEU A 269 -4.29 -22.63 5.59
C LEU A 269 -5.49 -23.57 5.39
N LEU A 270 -6.15 -23.54 4.22
CA LEU A 270 -7.24 -24.45 3.89
C LEU A 270 -6.76 -25.92 3.88
N ARG A 271 -5.58 -26.17 3.28
CA ARG A 271 -4.93 -27.47 3.30
C ARG A 271 -4.71 -27.98 4.73
N ARG A 272 -4.22 -27.11 5.61
CA ARG A 272 -4.01 -27.44 7.02
C ARG A 272 -5.32 -27.77 7.72
N LEU A 273 -6.34 -26.96 7.48
CA LEU A 273 -7.67 -27.17 8.07
C LEU A 273 -8.29 -28.51 7.63
N TYR A 274 -8.22 -28.87 6.34
CA TYR A 274 -8.69 -30.16 5.85
C TYR A 274 -7.96 -31.34 6.52
N TYR A 275 -6.64 -31.20 6.71
CA TYR A 275 -5.87 -32.20 7.44
C TYR A 275 -6.34 -32.34 8.89
N ASP A 276 -6.50 -31.23 9.62
CA ASP A 276 -6.92 -31.23 11.03
C ASP A 276 -8.37 -31.74 11.23
N LEU A 277 -9.22 -31.59 10.21
CA LEU A 277 -10.60 -32.12 10.17
C LEU A 277 -10.70 -33.53 9.60
N ASN A 278 -9.60 -34.21 9.25
CA ASN A 278 -9.55 -35.51 8.58
C ASN A 278 -10.33 -35.56 7.25
N MET A 279 -10.38 -34.47 6.49
CA MET A 279 -11.06 -34.33 5.21
C MET A 279 -10.14 -34.73 4.05
N GLY A 280 -9.76 -36.02 3.99
CA GLY A 280 -8.75 -36.52 3.05
C GLY A 280 -9.14 -36.39 1.58
N ALA A 281 -10.41 -36.50 1.24
CA ALA A 281 -10.90 -36.38 -0.15
C ALA A 281 -10.82 -34.91 -0.65
N GLU A 282 -11.18 -33.95 0.21
CA GLU A 282 -11.10 -32.51 -0.09
C GLU A 282 -9.65 -32.07 -0.17
N LEU A 283 -8.79 -32.58 0.71
CA LEU A 283 -7.36 -32.33 0.70
C LEU A 283 -6.74 -32.80 -0.62
N GLU A 284 -7.06 -34.04 -1.07
CA GLU A 284 -6.55 -34.58 -2.32
C GLU A 284 -6.99 -33.73 -3.54
N LYS A 285 -8.25 -33.28 -3.58
CA LYS A 285 -8.75 -32.37 -4.63
C LYS A 285 -8.00 -31.06 -4.63
N LEU A 286 -7.79 -30.44 -3.48
CA LEU A 286 -7.06 -29.17 -3.34
C LEU A 286 -5.61 -29.30 -3.83
N GLU A 287 -4.96 -30.42 -3.60
CA GLU A 287 -3.57 -30.67 -4.03
C GLU A 287 -3.47 -30.93 -5.54
N ARG A 288 -4.44 -31.59 -6.13
CA ARG A 288 -4.48 -31.88 -7.58
C ARG A 288 -4.91 -30.69 -8.44
N GLY A 289 -5.56 -29.69 -7.85
CA GLY A 289 -6.03 -28.49 -8.58
C GLY A 289 -7.29 -28.75 -9.40
N TYR A 290 -8.21 -29.61 -8.92
CA TYR A 290 -9.52 -29.89 -9.53
C TYR A 290 -10.64 -29.35 -8.65
#